data_c8658ee3e11af23e081f1ce318cecb90
#
_entry.id   c8658ee3e11af23e081f1ce318cecb90
#
_cell.length_a   1.000
_cell.length_b   1.000
_cell.length_c   1.000
_cell.angle_alpha   90.00
_cell.angle_beta   90.00
_cell.angle_gamma   90.00
#
_symmetry.space_group_name_H-M   'P 1'
#
loop_
_entity.id
_entity.type
_entity.pdbx_description
1 polymer ?
#
loop_
_entity_poly.entity_id
_entity_poly.type
_entity_poly.pdbx_seq_one_letter_code
_entity_poly.pdbx_strand_id
1 'polypeptide(L)'
;DVELGGTDQKFNVAMGRDLQRHFGQRPQFGMLLPILPGLDGVQKMSKSLGNTVGLTEDPLSMYSKLEKVGDAAINDYLTLLTDLNVEALPENPREKQKAMALARCLILAAAPILRITWQRVAMT
;
A
#
# COMPACT_ATOMS: atom_id res chain seq x y z
N ASP A 1 -7.61 9.48 19.53
CA ASP A 1 -8.03 9.83 18.24
C ASP A 1 -8.08 8.63 17.28
N VAL A 2 -7.24 8.48 16.26
CA VAL A 2 -7.27 7.36 15.32
C VAL A 2 -5.89 6.71 15.24
N GLU A 3 -5.83 5.38 15.35
CA GLU A 3 -4.64 4.57 15.12
C GLU A 3 -4.79 3.79 13.83
N LEU A 4 -3.79 3.91 12.93
CA LEU A 4 -3.72 3.18 11.66
C LEU A 4 -2.78 1.99 11.81
N GLY A 5 -3.21 0.82 11.32
CA GLY A 5 -2.37 -0.38 11.34
C GLY A 5 -2.74 -1.36 10.22
N GLY A 6 -1.91 -2.36 10.05
CA GLY A 6 -2.26 -3.51 9.22
C GLY A 6 -3.23 -4.45 9.96
N THR A 7 -3.89 -5.32 9.23
CA THR A 7 -4.79 -6.35 9.81
C THR A 7 -4.08 -7.28 10.79
N ASP A 8 -2.77 -7.45 10.67
CA ASP A 8 -1.91 -8.19 11.62
C ASP A 8 -1.81 -7.50 12.98
N GLN A 9 -2.07 -6.19 13.07
CA GLN A 9 -2.00 -5.40 14.31
C GLN A 9 -3.34 -5.35 15.06
N LYS A 10 -4.37 -6.06 14.59
CA LYS A 10 -5.72 -6.01 15.17
C LYS A 10 -5.72 -6.27 16.67
N PHE A 11 -4.98 -7.27 17.13
CA PHE A 11 -4.90 -7.61 18.54
C PHE A 11 -4.22 -6.49 19.34
N ASN A 12 -3.10 -5.96 18.88
CA ASN A 12 -2.36 -4.92 19.56
C ASN A 12 -3.18 -3.63 19.68
N VAL A 13 -3.87 -3.23 18.61
CA VAL A 13 -4.78 -2.07 18.62
C VAL A 13 -5.93 -2.29 19.59
N ALA A 14 -6.53 -3.48 19.63
CA ALA A 14 -7.58 -3.81 20.58
C ALA A 14 -7.10 -3.73 22.03
N MET A 15 -5.92 -4.27 22.34
CA MET A 15 -5.31 -4.18 23.67
C MET A 15 -5.05 -2.74 24.10
N GLY A 16 -4.55 -1.88 23.18
CA GLY A 16 -4.38 -0.45 23.45
C GLY A 16 -5.69 0.23 23.83
N ARG A 17 -6.79 -0.09 23.14
CA ARG A 17 -8.13 0.41 23.45
C ARG A 17 -8.64 -0.04 24.83
N ASP A 18 -8.37 -1.29 25.19
CA ASP A 18 -8.77 -1.83 26.50
C ASP A 18 -7.98 -1.19 27.65
N LEU A 19 -6.68 -0.96 27.45
CA LEU A 19 -5.86 -0.19 28.40
C LEU A 19 -6.39 1.24 28.58
N GLN A 20 -6.75 1.92 27.51
CA GLN A 20 -7.35 3.27 27.61
C GLN A 20 -8.63 3.25 28.44
N ARG A 21 -9.52 2.28 28.26
CA ARG A 21 -10.73 2.13 29.10
C ARG A 21 -10.37 1.88 30.56
N HIS A 22 -9.38 1.02 30.82
CA HIS A 22 -8.93 0.72 32.17
C HIS A 22 -8.44 1.96 32.91
N PHE A 23 -7.75 2.87 32.21
CA PHE A 23 -7.27 4.14 32.77
C PHE A 23 -8.29 5.29 32.66
N GLY A 24 -9.56 4.99 32.39
CA GLY A 24 -10.62 6.00 32.30
C GLY A 24 -10.52 6.93 31.08
N GLN A 25 -9.72 6.58 30.10
CA GLN A 25 -9.57 7.34 28.87
C GLN A 25 -10.59 6.91 27.81
N ARG A 26 -10.93 7.82 26.91
CA ARG A 26 -11.74 7.49 25.74
C ARG A 26 -10.92 6.60 24.79
N PRO A 27 -11.41 5.40 24.44
CA PRO A 27 -10.69 4.53 23.51
C PRO A 27 -10.57 5.17 22.12
N GLN A 28 -9.39 5.10 21.54
CA GLN A 28 -9.14 5.54 20.16
C GLN A 28 -9.86 4.69 19.13
N PHE A 29 -10.05 5.22 17.93
CA PHE A 29 -10.51 4.43 16.78
C PHE A 29 -9.33 3.70 16.16
N GLY A 30 -9.50 2.40 15.88
CA GLY A 30 -8.55 1.62 15.11
C GLY A 30 -9.01 1.49 13.65
N MET A 31 -8.17 1.88 12.70
CA MET A 31 -8.41 1.65 11.27
C MET A 31 -7.37 0.65 10.78
N LEU A 32 -7.85 -0.52 10.35
CA LEU A 32 -6.99 -1.61 9.90
C LEU A 32 -7.09 -1.77 8.39
N LEU A 33 -5.95 -1.76 7.73
CA LEU A 33 -5.82 -1.93 6.29
C LEU A 33 -5.27 -3.32 5.96
N PRO A 34 -5.66 -3.91 4.83
CA PRO A 34 -5.05 -5.14 4.34
C PRO A 34 -3.54 -5.00 4.21
N ILE A 35 -2.83 -6.11 4.44
CA ILE A 35 -1.37 -6.16 4.28
C ILE A 35 -1.07 -6.46 2.82
N LEU A 36 -0.22 -5.63 2.22
CA LEU A 36 0.31 -5.90 0.90
C LEU A 36 1.47 -6.90 1.00
N PRO A 37 1.40 -8.04 0.29
CA PRO A 37 2.53 -8.97 0.23
C PRO A 37 3.71 -8.32 -0.50
N GLY A 38 4.92 -8.83 -0.27
CA GLY A 38 6.10 -8.42 -1.01
C GLY A 38 6.05 -8.84 -2.48
N LEU A 39 7.06 -8.45 -3.27
CA LEU A 39 7.14 -8.77 -4.70
C LEU A 39 7.12 -10.28 -4.99
N ASP A 40 7.52 -11.09 -4.00
CA ASP A 40 7.45 -12.55 -4.05
C ASP A 40 6.02 -13.12 -3.91
N GLY A 41 5.06 -12.27 -3.56
CA GLY A 41 3.66 -12.64 -3.40
C GLY A 41 3.35 -13.51 -2.18
N VAL A 42 4.32 -13.80 -1.32
CA VAL A 42 4.19 -14.72 -0.19
C VAL A 42 4.50 -14.06 1.14
N GLN A 43 5.67 -13.42 1.24
CA GLN A 43 6.12 -12.81 2.48
C GLN A 43 5.61 -11.38 2.60
N LYS A 44 5.43 -10.93 3.85
CA LYS A 44 5.14 -9.52 4.13
C LYS A 44 6.23 -8.64 3.52
N MET A 45 5.83 -7.54 2.88
CA MET A 45 6.77 -6.56 2.34
C MET A 45 7.67 -6.01 3.44
N SER A 46 8.99 -6.13 3.26
CA SER A 46 9.99 -5.71 4.24
C SER A 46 11.26 -5.21 3.57
N LYS A 47 11.82 -4.12 4.09
CA LYS A 47 13.11 -3.59 3.60
C LYS A 47 14.25 -4.58 3.79
N SER A 48 14.25 -5.33 4.89
CA SER A 48 15.29 -6.33 5.19
C SER A 48 15.26 -7.53 4.23
N LEU A 49 14.11 -7.82 3.64
CA LEU A 49 13.96 -8.89 2.65
C LEU A 49 14.21 -8.43 1.21
N GLY A 50 14.35 -7.13 0.98
CA GLY A 50 14.56 -6.58 -0.36
C GLY A 50 13.38 -6.78 -1.32
N ASN A 51 12.19 -7.17 -0.80
CA ASN A 51 10.99 -7.44 -1.58
C ASN A 51 10.04 -6.22 -1.65
N THR A 52 10.59 -5.02 -1.54
CA THR A 52 9.85 -3.76 -1.48
C THR A 52 9.95 -2.96 -2.76
N VAL A 53 8.94 -2.14 -3.00
CA VAL A 53 8.98 -1.03 -3.96
C VAL A 53 8.95 0.27 -3.18
N GLY A 54 10.00 1.07 -3.29
CA GLY A 54 10.12 2.35 -2.58
C GLY A 54 9.29 3.43 -3.26
N LEU A 55 8.59 4.25 -2.47
CA LEU A 55 7.79 5.36 -2.99
C LEU A 55 8.63 6.49 -3.60
N THR A 56 9.92 6.52 -3.27
CA THR A 56 10.88 7.53 -3.76
C THR A 56 11.79 7.00 -4.87
N GLU A 57 11.59 5.77 -5.30
CA GLU A 57 12.31 5.21 -6.44
C GLU A 57 11.93 5.93 -7.72
N ASP A 58 12.85 5.91 -8.70
CA ASP A 58 12.53 6.44 -10.02
C ASP A 58 11.43 5.60 -10.70
N PRO A 59 10.63 6.21 -11.58
CA PRO A 59 9.48 5.54 -12.19
C PRO A 59 9.85 4.26 -12.96
N LEU A 60 11.02 4.21 -13.61
CA LEU A 60 11.45 3.05 -14.39
C LEU A 60 11.83 1.88 -13.50
N SER A 61 12.54 2.14 -12.41
CA SER A 61 12.87 1.14 -11.39
C SER A 61 11.61 0.57 -10.74
N MET A 62 10.66 1.43 -10.40
CA MET A 62 9.38 1.03 -9.85
C MET A 62 8.59 0.17 -10.85
N TYR A 63 8.51 0.58 -12.11
CA TYR A 63 7.87 -0.19 -13.18
C TYR A 63 8.48 -1.60 -13.29
N SER A 64 9.82 -1.67 -13.37
CA SER A 64 10.54 -2.95 -13.52
C SER A 64 10.34 -3.91 -12.35
N LYS A 65 10.10 -3.37 -11.14
CA LYS A 65 9.77 -4.19 -9.96
C LYS A 65 8.32 -4.65 -9.98
N LEU A 66 7.38 -3.76 -10.28
CA LEU A 66 5.95 -4.06 -10.30
C LEU A 66 5.59 -5.03 -11.43
N GLU A 67 6.27 -4.97 -12.57
CA GLU A 67 6.09 -5.93 -13.67
C GLU A 67 6.46 -7.38 -13.28
N LYS A 68 7.26 -7.54 -12.22
CA LYS A 68 7.73 -8.85 -11.74
C LYS A 68 6.93 -9.39 -10.55
N VAL A 69 5.88 -8.71 -10.14
CA VAL A 69 5.01 -9.19 -9.05
C VAL A 69 4.43 -10.56 -9.43
N GLY A 70 4.46 -11.49 -8.49
CA GLY A 70 3.94 -12.83 -8.69
C GLY A 70 2.44 -12.85 -9.03
N ASP A 71 2.03 -13.76 -9.88
CA ASP A 71 0.65 -13.86 -10.39
C ASP A 71 -0.38 -13.98 -9.26
N ALA A 72 -0.04 -14.64 -8.17
CA ALA A 72 -0.92 -14.79 -7.00
C ALA A 72 -1.24 -13.46 -6.30
N ALA A 73 -0.31 -12.51 -6.32
CA ALA A 73 -0.46 -11.22 -5.64
C ALA A 73 -1.00 -10.10 -6.53
N ILE A 74 -1.08 -10.31 -7.84
CA ILE A 74 -1.39 -9.23 -8.79
C ILE A 74 -2.75 -8.58 -8.54
N ASN A 75 -3.77 -9.36 -8.17
CA ASN A 75 -5.11 -8.84 -7.92
C ASN A 75 -5.14 -8.00 -6.63
N ASP A 76 -4.40 -8.39 -5.59
CA ASP A 76 -4.26 -7.60 -4.36
C ASP A 76 -3.56 -6.27 -4.65
N TYR A 77 -2.49 -6.30 -5.44
CA TYR A 77 -1.78 -5.08 -5.86
C TYR A 77 -2.67 -4.15 -6.68
N LEU A 78 -3.42 -4.68 -7.63
CA LEU A 78 -4.37 -3.88 -8.42
C LEU A 78 -5.42 -3.22 -7.53
N THR A 79 -6.03 -4.00 -6.63
CA THR A 79 -7.09 -3.53 -5.74
C THR A 79 -6.61 -2.51 -4.70
N LEU A 80 -5.41 -2.73 -4.14
CA LEU A 80 -4.90 -1.91 -3.03
C LEU A 80 -4.09 -0.69 -3.49
N LEU A 81 -3.51 -0.74 -4.69
CA LEU A 81 -2.59 0.31 -5.16
C LEU A 81 -3.12 1.12 -6.33
N THR A 82 -4.22 0.73 -6.95
CA THR A 82 -4.75 1.43 -8.13
C THR A 82 -6.26 1.59 -8.04
N ASP A 83 -6.79 2.52 -8.83
CA ASP A 83 -8.24 2.70 -9.02
C ASP A 83 -8.76 1.92 -10.25
N LEU A 84 -7.96 0.97 -10.77
CA LEU A 84 -8.34 0.18 -11.93
C LEU A 84 -9.42 -0.84 -11.55
N ASN A 85 -10.44 -0.97 -12.41
CA ASN A 85 -11.42 -2.04 -12.25
C ASN A 85 -10.79 -3.37 -12.67
N VAL A 86 -10.50 -4.23 -11.70
CA VAL A 86 -9.84 -5.53 -11.92
C VAL A 86 -10.65 -6.44 -12.85
N GLU A 87 -12.00 -6.36 -12.77
CA GLU A 87 -12.89 -7.17 -13.61
C GLU A 87 -12.90 -6.75 -15.09
N ALA A 88 -12.53 -5.49 -15.37
CA ALA A 88 -12.45 -4.97 -16.72
C ALA A 88 -11.09 -5.26 -17.40
N LEU A 89 -10.12 -5.78 -16.65
CA LEU A 89 -8.80 -6.12 -17.18
C LEU A 89 -8.79 -7.54 -17.77
N PRO A 90 -7.95 -7.78 -18.80
CA PRO A 90 -7.75 -9.13 -19.34
C PRO A 90 -7.34 -10.11 -18.24
N GLU A 91 -7.75 -11.37 -18.37
CA GLU A 91 -7.38 -12.41 -17.39
C GLU A 91 -5.87 -12.75 -17.41
N ASN A 92 -5.17 -12.38 -18.48
CA ASN A 92 -3.73 -12.64 -18.63
C ASN A 92 -2.93 -11.90 -17.53
N PRO A 93 -2.21 -12.61 -16.64
CA PRO A 93 -1.44 -12.01 -15.55
C PRO A 93 -0.44 -10.97 -16.03
N ARG A 94 0.24 -11.19 -17.16
CA ARG A 94 1.23 -10.24 -17.70
C ARG A 94 0.60 -8.90 -18.11
N GLU A 95 -0.62 -8.93 -18.65
CA GLU A 95 -1.32 -7.70 -19.00
C GLU A 95 -1.79 -6.95 -17.77
N LYS A 96 -2.26 -7.67 -16.75
CA LYS A 96 -2.58 -7.09 -15.43
C LYS A 96 -1.36 -6.46 -14.78
N GLN A 97 -0.20 -7.13 -14.80
CA GLN A 97 1.07 -6.60 -14.27
C GLN A 97 1.46 -5.30 -14.96
N LYS A 98 1.40 -5.26 -16.30
CA LYS A 98 1.70 -4.07 -17.09
C LYS A 98 0.73 -2.92 -16.79
N ALA A 99 -0.57 -3.21 -16.73
CA ALA A 99 -1.58 -2.20 -16.43
C ALA A 99 -1.36 -1.58 -15.05
N MET A 100 -1.07 -2.40 -14.04
CA MET A 100 -0.75 -1.95 -12.69
C MET A 100 0.52 -1.10 -12.66
N ALA A 101 1.60 -1.60 -13.27
CA ALA A 101 2.88 -0.89 -13.29
C ALA A 101 2.76 0.46 -14.00
N LEU A 102 2.05 0.53 -15.11
CA LEU A 102 1.78 1.78 -15.83
C LEU A 102 0.95 2.76 -14.97
N ALA A 103 -0.13 2.29 -14.36
CA ALA A 103 -0.99 3.14 -13.53
C ALA A 103 -0.20 3.78 -12.38
N ARG A 104 0.64 3.01 -11.70
CA ARG A 104 1.47 3.54 -10.59
C ARG A 104 2.57 4.48 -11.07
N CYS A 105 3.25 4.15 -12.17
CA CYS A 105 4.29 5.03 -12.72
C CYS A 105 3.73 6.35 -13.24
N LEU A 106 2.56 6.36 -13.86
CA LEU A 106 1.90 7.58 -14.32
C LEU A 106 1.50 8.48 -13.14
N ILE A 107 0.94 7.91 -12.06
CA ILE A 107 0.62 8.65 -10.84
C ILE A 107 1.87 9.30 -10.24
N LEU A 108 3.00 8.59 -10.22
CA LEU A 108 4.26 9.12 -9.69
C LEU A 108 4.96 10.09 -10.64
N ALA A 109 4.89 9.88 -11.94
CA ALA A 109 5.39 10.84 -12.92
C ALA A 109 4.59 12.16 -12.88
N ALA A 110 3.29 12.11 -12.56
CA ALA A 110 2.46 13.28 -12.33
C ALA A 110 2.65 13.90 -10.92
N ALA A 111 3.29 13.19 -10.00
CA ALA A 111 3.47 13.58 -8.60
C ALA A 111 4.37 14.80 -8.32
N PRO A 112 5.23 15.32 -9.22
CA PRO A 112 5.87 16.62 -8.97
C PRO A 112 4.86 17.73 -8.70
N ILE A 113 3.70 17.66 -9.31
CA ILE A 113 2.60 18.62 -9.12
C ILE A 113 1.89 18.37 -7.77
N LEU A 114 1.72 17.12 -7.36
CA LEU A 114 1.12 16.73 -6.09
C LEU A 114 2.07 16.88 -4.88
N ARG A 115 3.38 16.73 -5.04
CA ARG A 115 4.37 16.99 -3.98
C ARG A 115 4.32 18.42 -3.46
N ILE A 116 4.06 19.39 -4.34
CA ILE A 116 3.97 20.81 -3.97
C ILE A 116 2.74 21.06 -3.08
N THR A 117 1.66 20.33 -3.28
CA THR A 117 0.42 20.48 -2.50
C THR A 117 0.53 19.87 -1.09
N TRP A 118 1.20 18.73 -0.92
CA TRP A 118 1.37 18.08 0.39
C TRP A 118 2.38 18.79 1.29
N GLN A 119 3.45 19.35 0.72
CA GLN A 119 4.40 20.16 1.50
C GLN A 119 3.79 21.46 2.02
N ARG A 120 2.80 22.02 1.32
CA ARG A 120 2.09 23.23 1.81
C ARG A 120 1.09 22.93 2.93
N VAL A 121 0.50 21.74 2.97
CA VAL A 121 -0.46 21.33 4.02
C VAL A 121 0.24 20.91 5.31
N ALA A 122 1.48 20.45 5.26
CA ALA A 122 2.25 20.05 6.43
C ALA A 122 2.97 21.22 7.14
N MET A 123 2.92 22.43 6.60
CA MET A 123 3.54 23.65 7.17
C MET A 123 2.51 24.66 7.74
N THR A 124 1.24 24.31 7.77
CA THR A 124 0.17 25.06 8.48
C THR A 124 -0.37 24.24 9.63
#